data_ce035dd7a0c9288ae43abb549f74bafc
#
_entry.id   ce035dd7a0c9288ae43abb549f74bafc
#
_cell.length_a   1.000
_cell.length_b   1.000
_cell.length_c   1.000
_cell.angle_alpha   90.00
_cell.angle_beta   90.00
_cell.angle_gamma   90.00
#
_symmetry.space_group_name_H-M   'P 1'
#
loop_
_entity.id
_entity.type
_entity.pdbx_description
1 polymer ?
#
loop_
_entity_poly.entity_id
_entity_poly.type
_entity_poly.pdbx_seq_one_letter_code
_entity_poly.pdbx_strand_id
1 'polypeptide(L)'
;LLNYKKKTDIYKLGIEAVKKFVKEYQVDCDWNECGKYFASSNLKDKKTLENFSVTLSKLGFKNNLLSKSELIEKFGTNFYNTGLHTSGGILLHPGKLARAMIDALPFNVQLFERSPLLKWKRNKDTIYCNFKNANISTKKIIFATNGFLKSLGIKKNYNFPITLTASMTRPLNPDEFKYIGEPKEWGILPVRPMGATIRMTK
;
A
#
# COMPACT_ATOMS: atom_id res chain seq x y z
N LEU A 1 -13.25 2.10 -19.79
CA LEU A 1 -11.79 2.27 -19.97
C LEU A 1 -11.32 3.70 -19.66
N LEU A 2 -11.99 4.76 -20.14
CA LEU A 2 -11.56 6.15 -19.92
C LEU A 2 -11.40 6.53 -18.44
N ASN A 3 -12.35 6.13 -17.57
CA ASN A 3 -12.27 6.36 -16.12
C ASN A 3 -11.13 5.58 -15.46
N TYR A 4 -10.82 4.37 -15.94
CA TYR A 4 -9.68 3.59 -15.44
C TYR A 4 -8.36 4.22 -15.84
N LYS A 5 -8.24 4.73 -17.08
CA LYS A 5 -7.04 5.43 -17.55
C LYS A 5 -6.75 6.65 -16.67
N LYS A 6 -7.74 7.53 -16.46
CA LYS A 6 -7.58 8.71 -15.58
C LYS A 6 -7.13 8.35 -14.17
N LYS A 7 -7.74 7.30 -13.57
CA LYS A 7 -7.30 6.81 -12.25
C LYS A 7 -5.87 6.30 -12.25
N THR A 8 -5.51 5.54 -13.28
CA THR A 8 -4.16 5.01 -13.46
C THR A 8 -3.12 6.13 -13.59
N ASP A 9 -3.44 7.19 -14.33
CA ASP A 9 -2.56 8.34 -14.51
C ASP A 9 -2.34 9.07 -13.17
N ILE A 10 -3.40 9.24 -12.37
CA ILE A 10 -3.29 9.82 -11.01
C ILE A 10 -2.40 8.94 -10.10
N TYR A 11 -2.55 7.62 -10.15
CA TYR A 11 -1.71 6.72 -9.36
C TYR A 11 -0.24 6.76 -9.80
N LYS A 12 0.04 6.85 -11.11
CA LYS A 12 1.40 7.02 -11.62
C LYS A 12 2.02 8.34 -11.11
N LEU A 13 1.28 9.45 -11.17
CA LEU A 13 1.72 10.73 -10.62
C LEU A 13 2.02 10.62 -9.11
N GLY A 14 1.19 9.92 -8.35
CA GLY A 14 1.43 9.69 -6.93
C GLY A 14 2.71 8.88 -6.66
N ILE A 15 2.95 7.84 -7.44
CA ILE A 15 4.18 7.02 -7.35
C ILE A 15 5.41 7.88 -7.68
N GLU A 16 5.36 8.66 -8.76
CA GLU A 16 6.47 9.54 -9.14
C GLU A 16 6.76 10.62 -8.10
N ALA A 17 5.72 11.17 -7.45
CA ALA A 17 5.90 12.12 -6.36
C ALA A 17 6.63 11.49 -5.16
N VAL A 18 6.24 10.28 -4.75
CA VAL A 18 6.92 9.55 -3.68
C VAL A 18 8.36 9.19 -4.08
N LYS A 19 8.57 8.73 -5.32
CA LYS A 19 9.90 8.41 -5.84
C LYS A 19 10.82 9.63 -5.86
N LYS A 20 10.29 10.79 -6.27
CA LYS A 20 11.02 12.06 -6.23
C LYS A 20 11.43 12.40 -4.80
N PHE A 21 10.50 12.32 -3.84
CA PHE A 21 10.76 12.54 -2.43
C PHE A 21 11.87 11.62 -1.91
N VAL A 22 11.75 10.30 -2.15
CA VAL A 22 12.76 9.31 -1.73
C VAL A 22 14.16 9.64 -2.27
N LYS A 23 14.26 10.08 -3.53
CA LYS A 23 15.54 10.48 -4.14
C LYS A 23 16.06 11.80 -3.58
N GLU A 24 15.22 12.81 -3.48
CA GLU A 24 15.59 14.15 -3.04
C GLU A 24 16.11 14.16 -1.59
N TYR A 25 15.46 13.42 -0.72
CA TYR A 25 15.82 13.31 0.69
C TYR A 25 16.70 12.10 1.01
N GLN A 26 17.15 11.33 -0.01
CA GLN A 26 18.01 10.14 0.13
C GLN A 26 17.45 9.14 1.15
N VAL A 27 16.14 8.90 1.12
CA VAL A 27 15.42 8.08 2.10
C VAL A 27 15.77 6.61 1.93
N ASP A 28 16.37 6.00 2.95
CA ASP A 28 16.50 4.54 3.03
C ASP A 28 15.18 3.92 3.52
N CYS A 29 14.32 3.53 2.59
CA CYS A 29 13.04 2.88 2.87
C CYS A 29 12.88 1.53 2.16
N ASP A 30 13.97 0.86 1.85
CA ASP A 30 13.98 -0.42 1.13
C ASP A 30 13.20 -0.35 -0.20
N TRP A 31 13.41 0.74 -0.96
CA TRP A 31 12.71 1.00 -2.21
C TRP A 31 13.09 -0.02 -3.28
N ASN A 32 12.13 -0.86 -3.71
CA ASN A 32 12.33 -1.89 -4.70
C ASN A 32 11.20 -1.89 -5.75
N GLU A 33 11.55 -1.57 -7.01
CA GLU A 33 10.62 -1.54 -8.15
C GLU A 33 10.43 -2.94 -8.76
N CYS A 34 10.23 -3.96 -7.94
CA CYS A 34 10.10 -5.36 -8.37
C CYS A 34 8.81 -5.69 -9.11
N GLY A 35 7.88 -4.74 -9.25
CA GLY A 35 6.54 -5.03 -9.73
C GLY A 35 5.67 -5.67 -8.65
N LYS A 36 4.59 -6.30 -9.06
CA LYS A 36 3.70 -7.05 -8.16
C LYS A 36 3.15 -8.28 -8.85
N TYR A 37 2.84 -9.28 -8.05
CA TYR A 37 2.26 -10.53 -8.52
C TYR A 37 0.80 -10.63 -8.06
N PHE A 38 -0.03 -11.20 -8.93
CA PHE A 38 -1.32 -11.75 -8.58
C PHE A 38 -1.22 -13.26 -8.74
N ALA A 39 -1.50 -14.02 -7.70
CA ALA A 39 -1.37 -15.47 -7.77
C ALA A 39 -2.53 -16.18 -7.07
N SER A 40 -2.85 -17.38 -7.55
CA SER A 40 -3.89 -18.24 -6.99
C SER A 40 -3.49 -19.70 -7.03
N SER A 41 -3.86 -20.44 -5.99
CA SER A 41 -3.80 -21.90 -5.96
C SER A 41 -4.94 -22.53 -6.76
N ASN A 42 -5.99 -21.79 -7.10
CA ASN A 42 -7.13 -22.28 -7.84
C ASN A 42 -6.98 -22.02 -9.34
N LEU A 43 -6.88 -23.08 -10.14
CA LEU A 43 -6.79 -22.97 -11.60
C LEU A 43 -8.00 -22.28 -12.26
N LYS A 44 -9.17 -22.27 -11.62
CA LYS A 44 -10.34 -21.53 -12.12
C LYS A 44 -10.10 -20.03 -12.22
N ASP A 45 -9.14 -19.49 -11.47
CA ASP A 45 -8.78 -18.06 -11.51
C ASP A 45 -7.91 -17.70 -12.72
N LYS A 46 -7.41 -18.68 -13.49
CA LYS A 46 -6.57 -18.46 -14.68
C LYS A 46 -7.26 -17.53 -15.68
N LYS A 47 -8.53 -17.77 -16.00
CA LYS A 47 -9.30 -16.94 -16.93
C LYS A 47 -9.46 -15.50 -16.46
N THR A 48 -9.61 -15.30 -15.15
CA THR A 48 -9.65 -13.95 -14.54
C THR A 48 -8.33 -13.22 -14.74
N LEU A 49 -7.20 -13.91 -14.53
CA LEU A 49 -5.86 -13.34 -14.74
C LEU A 49 -5.57 -13.03 -16.20
N GLU A 50 -6.00 -13.90 -17.14
CA GLU A 50 -5.89 -13.64 -18.58
C GLU A 50 -6.65 -12.36 -19.00
N ASN A 51 -7.90 -12.20 -18.56
CA ASN A 51 -8.70 -11.01 -18.81
C ASN A 51 -8.08 -9.76 -18.19
N PHE A 52 -7.49 -9.90 -17.00
CA PHE A 52 -6.81 -8.81 -16.33
C PHE A 52 -5.51 -8.43 -17.04
N SER A 53 -4.74 -9.39 -17.54
CA SER A 53 -3.55 -9.17 -18.37
C SER A 53 -3.88 -8.32 -19.60
N VAL A 54 -4.95 -8.64 -20.33
CA VAL A 54 -5.43 -7.84 -21.46
C VAL A 54 -5.76 -6.41 -21.04
N THR A 55 -6.40 -6.24 -19.90
CA THR A 55 -6.74 -4.90 -19.37
C THR A 55 -5.51 -4.09 -19.03
N LEU A 56 -4.53 -4.72 -18.37
CA LEU A 56 -3.25 -4.08 -18.02
C LEU A 56 -2.49 -3.64 -19.27
N SER A 57 -2.43 -4.48 -20.31
CA SER A 57 -1.80 -4.14 -21.58
C SER A 57 -2.46 -2.93 -22.24
N LYS A 58 -3.80 -2.86 -22.24
CA LYS A 58 -4.56 -1.69 -22.72
C LYS A 58 -4.30 -0.41 -21.92
N LEU A 59 -3.89 -0.53 -20.67
CA LEU A 59 -3.52 0.60 -19.80
C LEU A 59 -2.01 0.92 -19.86
N GLY A 60 -1.25 0.21 -20.71
CA GLY A 60 0.17 0.45 -20.91
C GLY A 60 1.09 -0.15 -19.84
N PHE A 61 0.62 -1.12 -19.06
CA PHE A 61 1.46 -1.86 -18.12
C PHE A 61 2.09 -3.08 -18.79
N LYS A 62 3.41 -3.21 -18.64
CA LYS A 62 4.09 -4.47 -18.95
C LYS A 62 3.63 -5.53 -17.96
N ASN A 63 3.20 -6.67 -18.48
CA ASN A 63 2.72 -7.78 -17.66
C ASN A 63 2.94 -9.10 -18.39
N ASN A 64 3.01 -10.19 -17.64
CA ASN A 64 3.12 -11.54 -18.16
C ASN A 64 2.39 -12.53 -17.26
N LEU A 65 1.72 -13.49 -17.89
CA LEU A 65 1.14 -14.65 -17.19
C LEU A 65 2.27 -15.61 -16.83
N LEU A 66 2.16 -16.23 -15.67
CA LEU A 66 3.16 -17.13 -15.13
C LEU A 66 2.59 -18.54 -14.98
N SER A 67 3.35 -19.52 -15.44
CA SER A 67 3.12 -20.93 -15.23
C SER A 67 3.40 -21.35 -13.79
N LYS A 68 2.96 -22.53 -13.40
CA LYS A 68 3.25 -23.10 -12.08
C LYS A 68 4.77 -23.23 -11.82
N SER A 69 5.52 -23.67 -12.82
CA SER A 69 6.99 -23.82 -12.69
C SER A 69 7.68 -22.49 -12.43
N GLU A 70 7.31 -21.44 -13.17
CA GLU A 70 7.85 -20.11 -12.95
C GLU A 70 7.47 -19.53 -11.58
N LEU A 71 6.28 -19.85 -11.05
CA LEU A 71 5.86 -19.42 -9.72
C LEU A 71 6.65 -20.14 -8.62
N ILE A 72 6.93 -21.45 -8.80
CA ILE A 72 7.78 -22.20 -7.86
C ILE A 72 9.19 -21.60 -7.81
N GLU A 73 9.82 -21.35 -8.96
CA GLU A 73 11.12 -20.74 -9.05
C GLU A 73 11.18 -19.36 -8.37
N LYS A 74 10.15 -18.54 -8.58
CA LYS A 74 10.12 -17.16 -8.05
C LYS A 74 9.80 -17.06 -6.56
N PHE A 75 8.95 -17.95 -6.05
CA PHE A 75 8.42 -17.83 -4.69
C PHE A 75 8.95 -18.86 -3.71
N GLY A 76 9.63 -19.90 -4.21
CA GLY A 76 10.11 -21.01 -3.37
C GLY A 76 8.99 -21.88 -2.81
N THR A 77 7.81 -21.90 -3.44
CA THR A 77 6.66 -22.68 -2.98
C THR A 77 5.84 -23.23 -4.14
N ASN A 78 5.29 -24.41 -3.98
CA ASN A 78 4.41 -25.07 -4.96
C ASN A 78 2.91 -24.75 -4.75
N PHE A 79 2.59 -23.84 -3.83
CA PHE A 79 1.21 -23.53 -3.46
C PHE A 79 0.41 -22.90 -4.61
N TYR A 80 1.03 -22.06 -5.42
CA TYR A 80 0.36 -21.33 -6.48
C TYR A 80 0.35 -22.12 -7.80
N ASN A 81 -0.78 -22.14 -8.49
CA ASN A 81 -0.96 -22.85 -9.76
C ASN A 81 -1.08 -21.92 -10.97
N THR A 82 -1.39 -20.66 -10.76
CA THR A 82 -1.50 -19.63 -11.82
C THR A 82 -1.15 -18.27 -11.26
N GLY A 83 -0.55 -17.44 -12.08
CA GLY A 83 -0.14 -16.11 -11.67
C GLY A 83 0.00 -15.11 -12.81
N LEU A 84 0.10 -13.85 -12.45
CA LEU A 84 0.33 -12.72 -13.33
C LEU A 84 1.31 -11.77 -12.64
N HIS A 85 2.39 -11.43 -13.31
CA HIS A 85 3.27 -10.33 -12.92
C HIS A 85 2.91 -9.07 -13.67
N THR A 86 2.97 -7.92 -13.01
CA THR A 86 2.80 -6.60 -13.66
C THR A 86 3.81 -5.60 -13.12
N SER A 87 4.31 -4.76 -14.01
CA SER A 87 5.14 -3.62 -13.66
C SER A 87 4.38 -2.57 -12.84
N GLY A 88 5.11 -1.58 -12.30
CA GLY A 88 4.53 -0.46 -11.55
C GLY A 88 4.14 -0.76 -10.10
N GLY A 89 4.44 -1.96 -9.61
CA GLY A 89 4.41 -2.26 -8.18
C GLY A 89 5.76 -1.95 -7.52
N ILE A 90 5.71 -1.43 -6.32
CA ILE A 90 6.88 -1.08 -5.53
C ILE A 90 6.75 -1.71 -4.16
N LEU A 91 7.78 -2.41 -3.70
CA LEU A 91 7.94 -2.78 -2.31
C LEU A 91 8.75 -1.70 -1.61
N LEU A 92 8.36 -1.39 -0.40
CA LEU A 92 9.10 -0.48 0.47
C LEU A 92 8.72 -0.73 1.94
N HIS A 93 9.52 -0.21 2.85
CA HIS A 93 9.22 -0.22 4.27
C HIS A 93 8.39 1.03 4.63
N PRO A 94 7.06 0.90 4.86
CA PRO A 94 6.19 2.06 5.03
C PRO A 94 6.52 2.88 6.28
N GLY A 95 7.00 2.23 7.35
CA GLY A 95 7.41 2.92 8.57
C GLY A 95 8.64 3.81 8.37
N LYS A 96 9.67 3.32 7.64
CA LYS A 96 10.85 4.14 7.29
C LYS A 96 10.44 5.34 6.43
N LEU A 97 9.59 5.14 5.41
CA LEU A 97 9.09 6.22 4.57
C LEU A 97 8.29 7.25 5.37
N ALA A 98 7.37 6.81 6.23
CA ALA A 98 6.58 7.71 7.06
C ALA A 98 7.46 8.54 8.02
N ARG A 99 8.48 7.93 8.61
CA ARG A 99 9.44 8.63 9.48
C ARG A 99 10.21 9.70 8.69
N ALA A 100 10.74 9.34 7.53
CA ALA A 100 11.44 10.30 6.68
C ALA A 100 10.55 11.47 6.23
N MET A 101 9.25 11.23 5.97
CA MET A 101 8.30 12.31 5.67
C MET A 101 8.11 13.25 6.86
N ILE A 102 8.15 12.75 8.09
CA ILE A 102 8.08 13.55 9.31
C ILE A 102 9.36 14.39 9.44
N ASP A 103 10.52 13.78 9.26
CA ASP A 103 11.81 14.45 9.40
C ASP A 103 12.03 15.54 8.32
N ALA A 104 11.36 15.42 7.18
CA ALA A 104 11.39 16.37 6.08
C ALA A 104 10.27 17.43 6.14
N LEU A 105 9.55 17.57 7.25
CA LEU A 105 8.51 18.59 7.37
C LEU A 105 9.09 20.00 7.22
N PRO A 106 8.43 20.90 6.44
CA PRO A 106 8.87 22.27 6.30
C PRO A 106 8.81 23.01 7.65
N PHE A 107 9.66 24.01 7.83
CA PHE A 107 9.78 24.78 9.08
C PHE A 107 8.46 25.44 9.57
N ASN A 108 7.53 25.70 8.66
CA ASN A 108 6.22 26.28 8.96
C ASN A 108 5.15 25.24 9.33
N VAL A 109 5.52 23.95 9.39
CA VAL A 109 4.64 22.85 9.79
C VAL A 109 5.05 22.36 11.16
N GLN A 110 4.10 22.37 12.11
CA GLN A 110 4.31 21.83 13.45
C GLN A 110 3.60 20.51 13.61
N LEU A 111 4.32 19.48 14.03
CA LEU A 111 3.80 18.16 14.33
C LEU A 111 3.60 17.99 15.83
N PHE A 112 2.40 17.59 16.23
CA PHE A 112 2.05 17.26 17.61
C PHE A 112 1.66 15.79 17.70
N GLU A 113 2.58 14.97 18.16
CA GLU A 113 2.31 13.56 18.45
C GLU A 113 1.53 13.42 19.78
N ARG A 114 0.90 12.27 19.97
CA ARG A 114 0.12 11.92 21.18
C ARG A 114 -0.93 12.97 21.57
N SER A 115 -1.43 13.69 20.57
CA SER A 115 -2.38 14.77 20.71
C SER A 115 -3.69 14.46 19.98
N PRO A 116 -4.49 13.50 20.48
CA PRO A 116 -5.73 13.12 19.81
C PRO A 116 -6.74 14.25 19.84
N LEU A 117 -7.36 14.52 18.70
CA LEU A 117 -8.50 15.43 18.61
C LEU A 117 -9.70 14.78 19.31
N LEU A 118 -10.19 15.39 20.38
CA LEU A 118 -11.31 14.87 21.16
C LEU A 118 -12.66 15.33 20.63
N LYS A 119 -12.77 16.64 20.31
CA LYS A 119 -13.99 17.25 19.79
C LYS A 119 -13.63 18.35 18.82
N TRP A 120 -14.54 18.62 17.90
CA TRP A 120 -14.44 19.78 17.03
C TRP A 120 -15.82 20.38 16.78
N LYS A 121 -15.87 21.68 16.52
CA LYS A 121 -17.09 22.41 16.18
C LYS A 121 -16.76 23.51 15.19
N ARG A 122 -17.61 23.67 14.17
CA ARG A 122 -17.53 24.81 13.25
C ARG A 122 -18.51 25.88 13.71
N ASN A 123 -18.03 27.12 13.79
CA ASN A 123 -18.86 28.30 14.02
C ASN A 123 -18.49 29.33 12.95
N LYS A 124 -19.41 29.59 12.01
CA LYS A 124 -19.17 30.43 10.82
C LYS A 124 -17.90 29.98 10.09
N ASP A 125 -16.89 30.83 10.02
CA ASP A 125 -15.64 30.59 9.30
C ASP A 125 -14.51 30.02 10.18
N THR A 126 -14.79 29.79 11.46
CA THR A 126 -13.81 29.30 12.42
C THR A 126 -14.16 27.89 12.88
N ILE A 127 -13.17 27.02 12.91
CA ILE A 127 -13.27 25.65 13.41
C ILE A 127 -12.47 25.59 14.73
N TYR A 128 -13.14 25.17 15.78
CA TYR A 128 -12.58 24.98 17.11
C TYR A 128 -12.29 23.51 17.33
N CYS A 129 -11.07 23.17 17.67
CA CYS A 129 -10.57 21.83 17.90
C CYS A 129 -10.12 21.70 19.36
N ASN A 130 -10.68 20.72 20.08
CA ASN A 130 -10.34 20.49 21.48
C ASN A 130 -9.47 19.23 21.61
N PHE A 131 -8.37 19.38 22.29
CA PHE A 131 -7.44 18.33 22.69
C PHE A 131 -7.41 18.20 24.22
N LYS A 132 -6.73 17.20 24.76
CA LYS A 132 -6.67 17.00 26.21
C LYS A 132 -6.11 18.23 26.96
N ASN A 133 -5.05 18.81 26.45
CA ASN A 133 -4.30 19.90 27.11
C ASN A 133 -4.20 21.17 26.27
N ALA A 134 -4.93 21.28 25.17
CA ALA A 134 -4.85 22.41 24.25
C ALA A 134 -6.13 22.61 23.46
N ASN A 135 -6.31 23.81 22.95
CA ASN A 135 -7.36 24.15 22.01
C ASN A 135 -6.74 24.87 20.80
N ILE A 136 -7.23 24.56 19.61
CA ILE A 136 -6.80 25.20 18.36
C ILE A 136 -8.03 25.78 17.66
N SER A 137 -7.91 27.00 17.17
CA SER A 137 -8.87 27.59 16.24
C SER A 137 -8.24 27.74 14.87
N THR A 138 -8.96 27.36 13.82
CA THR A 138 -8.47 27.38 12.44
C THR A 138 -9.59 27.68 11.44
N LYS A 139 -9.23 28.15 10.25
CA LYS A 139 -10.18 28.33 9.14
C LYS A 139 -10.42 27.04 8.35
N LYS A 140 -9.48 26.10 8.36
CA LYS A 140 -9.57 24.85 7.58
C LYS A 140 -9.06 23.68 8.41
N ILE A 141 -9.67 22.53 8.22
CA ILE A 141 -9.24 21.27 8.83
C ILE A 141 -9.26 20.16 7.77
N ILE A 142 -8.26 19.29 7.77
CA ILE A 142 -8.20 18.09 6.96
C ILE A 142 -8.21 16.88 7.90
N PHE A 143 -9.21 16.04 7.75
CA PHE A 143 -9.30 14.79 8.51
C PHE A 143 -8.69 13.66 7.69
N ALA A 144 -7.47 13.25 8.04
CA ALA A 144 -6.75 12.14 7.44
C ALA A 144 -6.74 10.91 8.36
N THR A 145 -7.84 10.67 9.09
CA THR A 145 -7.95 9.69 10.17
C THR A 145 -8.46 8.31 9.74
N ASN A 146 -8.52 8.06 8.42
CA ASN A 146 -8.94 6.79 7.83
C ASN A 146 -10.26 6.27 8.45
N GLY A 147 -10.30 5.04 8.96
CA GLY A 147 -11.47 4.42 9.58
C GLY A 147 -11.99 5.11 10.84
N PHE A 148 -11.20 5.99 11.46
CA PHE A 148 -11.58 6.72 12.68
C PHE A 148 -12.46 7.96 12.45
N LEU A 149 -12.79 8.32 11.21
CA LEU A 149 -13.70 9.45 10.91
C LEU A 149 -15.04 9.36 11.66
N LYS A 150 -15.55 8.16 11.84
CA LYS A 150 -16.82 7.91 12.54
C LYS A 150 -16.78 8.38 14.01
N SER A 151 -15.65 8.19 14.72
CA SER A 151 -15.49 8.62 16.11
C SER A 151 -15.50 10.14 16.26
N LEU A 152 -15.13 10.86 15.20
CA LEU A 152 -15.20 12.31 15.12
C LEU A 152 -16.55 12.86 14.64
N GLY A 153 -17.57 12.00 14.53
CA GLY A 153 -18.91 12.38 14.11
C GLY A 153 -19.09 12.60 12.60
N ILE A 154 -18.06 12.28 11.79
CA ILE A 154 -18.05 12.56 10.35
C ILE A 154 -18.49 11.30 9.58
N LYS A 155 -19.42 11.47 8.63
CA LYS A 155 -19.89 10.40 7.72
C LYS A 155 -20.20 9.08 8.43
N LYS A 156 -20.90 9.12 9.56
CA LYS A 156 -21.16 7.96 10.44
C LYS A 156 -21.76 6.75 9.71
N ASN A 157 -22.59 6.97 8.70
CA ASN A 157 -23.32 5.93 7.97
C ASN A 157 -22.67 5.55 6.62
N TYR A 158 -21.53 6.15 6.26
CA TYR A 158 -20.89 5.95 4.96
C TYR A 158 -19.55 5.20 5.05
N ASN A 159 -19.10 4.87 6.26
CA ASN A 159 -17.81 4.26 6.48
C ASN A 159 -17.88 3.23 7.60
N PHE A 160 -17.40 2.03 7.33
CA PHE A 160 -17.18 1.01 8.33
C PHE A 160 -15.76 0.45 8.18
N PRO A 161 -14.98 0.39 9.26
CA PRO A 161 -13.63 -0.17 9.22
C PRO A 161 -13.68 -1.69 9.12
N ILE A 162 -12.83 -2.26 8.26
CA ILE A 162 -12.55 -3.70 8.23
C ILE A 162 -11.17 -3.90 8.86
N THR A 163 -11.12 -4.70 9.91
CA THR A 163 -9.86 -5.07 10.56
C THR A 163 -9.17 -6.18 9.78
N LEU A 164 -7.91 -5.97 9.47
CA LEU A 164 -7.04 -6.98 8.88
C LEU A 164 -6.02 -7.44 9.91
N THR A 165 -5.74 -8.74 9.94
CA THR A 165 -4.66 -9.30 10.75
C THR A 165 -3.39 -9.36 9.92
N ALA A 166 -2.32 -8.77 10.43
CA ALA A 166 -0.98 -8.90 9.87
C ALA A 166 -0.13 -9.79 10.77
N SER A 167 0.63 -10.68 10.15
CA SER A 167 1.62 -11.51 10.85
C SER A 167 2.96 -11.44 10.10
N MET A 168 4.03 -11.62 10.84
CA MET A 168 5.39 -11.67 10.29
C MET A 168 6.13 -12.83 10.93
N THR A 169 6.89 -13.55 10.16
CA THR A 169 7.83 -14.55 10.71
C THR A 169 9.04 -13.85 11.31
N ARG A 170 9.84 -14.58 12.09
CA ARG A 170 11.22 -14.18 12.31
C ARG A 170 12.00 -14.17 10.98
N PRO A 171 13.15 -13.52 10.90
CA PRO A 171 14.04 -13.70 9.77
C PRO A 171 14.35 -15.19 9.56
N LEU A 172 14.38 -15.61 8.29
CA LEU A 172 14.79 -16.96 7.93
C LEU A 172 16.30 -17.11 8.19
N ASN A 173 16.73 -18.27 8.70
CA ASN A 173 18.13 -18.58 8.77
C ASN A 173 18.65 -18.96 7.36
N PRO A 174 20.00 -19.04 7.14
CA PRO A 174 20.56 -19.32 5.82
C PRO A 174 20.08 -20.64 5.22
N ASP A 175 19.93 -21.70 6.01
CA ASP A 175 19.48 -23.00 5.50
C ASP A 175 18.00 -22.98 5.08
N GLU A 176 17.13 -22.31 5.84
CA GLU A 176 15.75 -22.10 5.50
C GLU A 176 15.61 -21.26 4.22
N PHE A 177 16.42 -20.21 4.09
CA PHE A 177 16.42 -19.35 2.91
C PHE A 177 16.89 -20.12 1.66
N LYS A 178 17.95 -20.92 1.80
CA LYS A 178 18.44 -21.81 0.75
C LYS A 178 17.40 -22.89 0.38
N TYR A 179 16.71 -23.45 1.37
CA TYR A 179 15.68 -24.46 1.15
C TYR A 179 14.53 -23.96 0.25
N ILE A 180 14.14 -22.69 0.37
CA ILE A 180 13.12 -22.07 -0.48
C ILE A 180 13.68 -21.50 -1.80
N GLY A 181 14.97 -21.76 -2.12
CA GLY A 181 15.59 -21.35 -3.39
C GLY A 181 16.07 -19.90 -3.43
N GLU A 182 16.33 -19.28 -2.29
CA GLU A 182 16.89 -17.92 -2.16
C GLU A 182 16.12 -16.88 -3.02
N PRO A 183 14.80 -16.80 -2.92
CA PRO A 183 13.99 -15.94 -3.77
C PRO A 183 14.34 -14.47 -3.56
N LYS A 184 14.30 -13.69 -4.64
CA LYS A 184 14.33 -12.23 -4.54
C LYS A 184 13.07 -11.74 -3.82
N GLU A 185 13.10 -10.49 -3.34
CA GLU A 185 11.93 -9.86 -2.75
C GLU A 185 10.74 -9.82 -3.73
N TRP A 186 9.57 -10.10 -3.21
CA TRP A 186 8.32 -10.08 -3.99
C TRP A 186 7.11 -9.74 -3.11
N GLY A 187 6.06 -9.24 -3.77
CA GLY A 187 4.75 -9.05 -3.16
C GLY A 187 3.66 -9.71 -3.99
N ILE A 188 2.86 -10.57 -3.36
CA ILE A 188 1.73 -11.26 -3.96
C ILE A 188 0.42 -10.68 -3.45
N LEU A 189 -0.45 -10.33 -4.37
CA LEU A 189 -1.83 -9.96 -4.10
C LEU A 189 -2.75 -11.12 -4.47
N PRO A 190 -3.83 -11.34 -3.73
CA PRO A 190 -4.81 -12.37 -4.06
C PRO A 190 -5.57 -11.96 -5.33
N VAL A 191 -5.98 -12.96 -6.12
CA VAL A 191 -6.85 -12.76 -7.28
C VAL A 191 -8.27 -12.41 -6.84
N ARG A 192 -8.69 -12.93 -5.69
CA ARG A 192 -10.01 -12.70 -5.10
C ARG A 192 -9.95 -11.67 -3.97
N PRO A 193 -11.01 -10.87 -3.75
CA PRO A 193 -11.02 -9.80 -2.75
C PRO A 193 -10.72 -10.22 -1.31
N MET A 194 -11.04 -11.47 -0.95
CA MET A 194 -10.89 -12.01 0.42
C MET A 194 -9.66 -12.94 0.56
N GLY A 195 -8.60 -12.68 -0.15
CA GLY A 195 -7.36 -13.45 -0.06
C GLY A 195 -6.28 -12.75 0.76
N ALA A 196 -5.23 -13.50 1.11
CA ALA A 196 -4.06 -12.96 1.80
C ALA A 196 -3.14 -12.19 0.85
N THR A 197 -2.63 -11.07 1.31
CA THR A 197 -1.49 -10.38 0.71
C THR A 197 -0.23 -10.87 1.41
N ILE A 198 0.73 -11.36 0.65
CA ILE A 198 1.97 -11.94 1.19
C ILE A 198 3.15 -11.25 0.53
N ARG A 199 4.20 -11.03 1.29
CA ARG A 199 5.45 -10.50 0.74
C ARG A 199 6.66 -11.16 1.39
N MET A 200 7.69 -11.36 0.59
CA MET A 200 9.04 -11.67 1.00
C MET A 200 9.81 -10.36 1.07
N THR A 201 10.40 -10.09 2.21
CA THR A 201 11.28 -8.92 2.43
C THR A 201 12.60 -9.40 3.02
N LYS A 202 13.64 -8.59 2.86
CA LYS A 202 14.93 -8.81 3.55
C LYS A 202 14.77 -8.72 5.04
#